data_c5487cd0f230c5c72f569236141eb831
#
_entry.id   c5487cd0f230c5c72f569236141eb831
#
_cell.length_a   1.000
_cell.length_b   1.000
_cell.length_c   1.000
_cell.angle_alpha   90.00
_cell.angle_beta   90.00
_cell.angle_gamma   90.00
#
_symmetry.space_group_name_H-M   'P 1'
#
loop_
_entity.id
_entity.type
_entity.pdbx_description
1 polymer ?
#
loop_
_entity_poly.entity_id
_entity_poly.type
_entity_poly.pdbx_seq_one_letter_code
_entity_poly.pdbx_strand_id
1 'polypeptide(L)'
;MKAAMPSKISDFTGNMQTLVERGEVQIGVQWEGEVFLQMDKGIPVAPYTWEHQKPLLTQTHTVSKYSDPIQKKLALAYVNAKLDPAFMEKAGATFYLRPTIKNAIIPEALSSKGVTNDANALADLHTPDWNFYLDNEDDIVETCNEIFAS
;
A
#
# COMPACT_ATOMS: atom_id res chain seq x y z
N MET A 1 22.04 -1.42 1.80
CA MET A 1 21.53 -0.24 1.06
C MET A 1 22.32 1.02 1.39
N LYS A 2 22.42 1.45 2.66
CA LYS A 2 23.21 2.62 3.07
C LYS A 2 24.69 2.51 2.71
N ALA A 3 25.30 1.34 2.92
CA ALA A 3 26.70 1.10 2.55
C ALA A 3 26.99 1.25 1.05
N ALA A 4 26.00 1.01 0.18
CA ALA A 4 26.12 1.19 -1.26
C ALA A 4 25.87 2.63 -1.72
N MET A 5 25.05 3.40 -0.96
CA MET A 5 24.63 4.76 -1.35
C MET A 5 24.52 5.70 -0.12
N PRO A 6 25.56 5.83 0.72
CA PRO A 6 25.45 6.52 2.01
C PRO A 6 25.05 8.00 1.88
N SER A 7 25.46 8.67 0.81
CA SER A 7 25.18 10.08 0.58
C SER A 7 23.83 10.34 -0.11
N LYS A 8 23.07 9.31 -0.43
CA LYS A 8 21.81 9.42 -1.22
C LYS A 8 20.57 9.06 -0.44
N ILE A 9 20.71 8.54 0.78
CA ILE A 9 19.56 8.26 1.64
C ILE A 9 19.25 9.52 2.43
N SER A 10 18.12 10.12 2.11
CA SER A 10 17.67 11.37 2.71
C SER A 10 17.06 11.12 4.09
N ASP A 11 16.04 10.27 4.17
CA ASP A 11 15.30 10.02 5.40
C ASP A 11 14.40 8.78 5.29
N PHE A 12 13.93 8.28 6.44
CA PHE A 12 12.81 7.35 6.57
C PHE A 12 11.62 8.10 7.13
N THR A 13 10.72 8.51 6.26
CA THR A 13 9.60 9.37 6.64
C THR A 13 8.29 8.91 6.00
N GLY A 14 7.19 9.10 6.71
CA GLY A 14 5.83 8.95 6.16
C GLY A 14 5.47 10.07 5.17
N ASN A 15 6.33 11.07 4.96
CA ASN A 15 6.12 12.20 4.06
C ASN A 15 6.82 12.05 2.70
N MET A 16 7.14 10.84 2.30
CA MET A 16 7.86 10.58 1.04
C MET A 16 7.18 11.22 -0.18
N GLN A 17 5.84 11.18 -0.21
CA GLN A 17 5.06 11.83 -1.25
C GLN A 17 5.44 13.30 -1.43
N THR A 18 5.51 14.06 -0.34
CA THR A 18 5.87 15.49 -0.38
C THR A 18 7.29 15.72 -0.86
N LEU A 19 8.25 14.91 -0.44
CA LEU A 19 9.65 15.02 -0.85
C LEU A 19 9.82 14.77 -2.36
N VAL A 20 9.11 13.79 -2.88
CA VAL A 20 9.11 13.48 -4.33
C VAL A 20 8.41 14.60 -5.11
N GLU A 21 7.25 15.10 -4.67
CA GLU A 21 6.53 16.20 -5.31
C GLU A 21 7.36 17.49 -5.40
N ARG A 22 8.21 17.74 -4.40
CA ARG A 22 9.13 18.89 -4.39
C ARG A 22 10.43 18.65 -5.14
N GLY A 23 10.67 17.43 -5.62
CA GLY A 23 11.94 17.07 -6.27
C GLY A 23 13.14 17.00 -5.32
N GLU A 24 12.90 16.93 -4.01
CA GLU A 24 13.97 16.81 -3.00
C GLU A 24 14.61 15.44 -3.01
N VAL A 25 13.86 14.41 -3.41
CA VAL A 25 14.34 13.05 -3.62
C VAL A 25 13.94 12.53 -5.00
N GLN A 26 14.80 11.74 -5.62
CA GLN A 26 14.58 11.16 -6.94
C GLN A 26 13.98 9.76 -6.89
N ILE A 27 14.18 9.05 -5.79
CA ILE A 27 13.68 7.68 -5.55
C ILE A 27 13.05 7.65 -4.17
N GLY A 28 11.82 7.18 -4.07
CA GLY A 28 11.10 7.04 -2.82
C GLY A 28 10.31 5.76 -2.76
N VAL A 29 10.17 5.18 -1.57
CA VAL A 29 9.25 4.08 -1.30
C VAL A 29 7.91 4.67 -0.94
N GLN A 30 6.88 4.39 -1.74
CA GLN A 30 5.54 4.92 -1.59
C GLN A 30 4.50 3.85 -1.89
N TRP A 31 3.27 4.11 -1.48
CA TRP A 31 2.12 3.33 -1.92
C TRP A 31 1.88 3.50 -3.41
N GLU A 32 1.56 2.42 -4.11
CA GLU A 32 1.25 2.47 -5.56
C GLU A 32 0.16 3.50 -5.87
N GLY A 33 -0.88 3.59 -5.04
CA GLY A 33 -1.96 4.58 -5.20
C GLY A 33 -1.50 6.03 -5.06
N GLU A 34 -0.51 6.31 -4.21
CA GLU A 34 0.08 7.66 -4.09
C GLU A 34 0.87 8.03 -5.36
N VAL A 35 1.62 7.09 -5.91
CA VAL A 35 2.35 7.29 -7.17
C VAL A 35 1.37 7.57 -8.31
N PHE A 36 0.27 6.82 -8.41
CA PHE A 36 -0.76 7.06 -9.42
C PHE A 36 -1.42 8.42 -9.28
N LEU A 37 -1.71 8.84 -8.05
CA LEU A 37 -2.22 10.18 -7.78
C LEU A 37 -1.25 11.28 -8.22
N GLN A 38 0.05 11.10 -7.97
CA GLN A 38 1.08 12.04 -8.41
C GLN A 38 1.18 12.11 -9.93
N MET A 39 1.12 10.96 -10.63
CA MET A 39 1.09 10.92 -12.09
C MET A 39 -0.10 11.69 -12.66
N ASP A 40 -1.29 11.55 -12.09
CA ASP A 40 -2.49 12.25 -12.54
C ASP A 40 -2.45 13.75 -12.23
N LYS A 41 -1.67 14.17 -11.24
CA LYS A 41 -1.33 15.59 -11.00
C LYS A 41 -0.26 16.14 -11.94
N GLY A 42 0.28 15.31 -12.83
CA GLY A 42 1.35 15.71 -13.75
C GLY A 42 2.75 15.76 -13.13
N ILE A 43 2.94 15.18 -11.94
CA ILE A 43 4.28 15.03 -11.36
C ILE A 43 5.04 13.97 -12.18
N PRO A 44 6.30 14.23 -12.58
CA PRO A 44 7.08 13.34 -13.44
C PRO A 44 7.64 12.15 -12.65
N VAL A 45 6.75 11.26 -12.21
CA VAL A 45 7.07 10.04 -11.47
C VAL A 45 6.54 8.81 -12.21
N ALA A 46 7.15 7.66 -11.96
CA ALA A 46 6.67 6.37 -12.44
C ALA A 46 6.91 5.30 -11.36
N PRO A 47 5.99 4.35 -11.20
CA PRO A 47 6.21 3.24 -10.30
C PRO A 47 7.27 2.31 -10.88
N TYR A 48 8.16 1.83 -10.02
CA TYR A 48 9.09 0.77 -10.33
C TYR A 48 8.92 -0.37 -9.33
N THR A 49 8.72 -1.56 -9.82
CA THR A 49 8.66 -2.77 -9.00
C THR A 49 9.57 -3.82 -9.59
N TRP A 50 10.35 -4.48 -8.73
CA TRP A 50 11.11 -5.65 -9.16
C TRP A 50 10.17 -6.79 -9.54
N GLU A 51 10.58 -7.55 -10.52
CA GLU A 51 9.89 -8.77 -10.92
C GLU A 51 9.69 -9.69 -9.72
N HIS A 52 8.49 -10.20 -9.52
CA HIS A 52 8.09 -11.07 -8.39
C HIS A 52 8.29 -10.49 -6.96
N GLN A 53 8.39 -9.18 -6.82
CA GLN A 53 8.63 -8.53 -5.52
C GLN A 53 7.71 -7.33 -5.26
N LYS A 54 6.44 -7.43 -5.66
CA LYS A 54 5.42 -6.44 -5.28
C LYS A 54 4.92 -6.75 -3.87
N PRO A 55 5.34 -6.01 -2.84
CA PRO A 55 4.81 -6.25 -1.51
C PRO A 55 3.34 -5.87 -1.46
N LEU A 56 2.52 -6.79 -0.96
CA LEU A 56 1.10 -6.57 -0.72
C LEU A 56 0.90 -6.15 0.73
N LEU A 57 0.35 -4.97 0.94
CA LEU A 57 -0.16 -4.57 2.24
C LEU A 57 -1.68 -4.50 2.18
N THR A 58 -2.33 -5.36 2.95
CA THR A 58 -3.78 -5.44 3.02
C THR A 58 -4.31 -4.50 4.09
N GLN A 59 -5.16 -3.56 3.69
CA GLN A 59 -5.92 -2.77 4.65
C GLN A 59 -7.17 -3.54 5.07
N THR A 60 -7.40 -3.64 6.37
CA THR A 60 -8.50 -4.40 6.94
C THR A 60 -9.44 -3.53 7.77
N HIS A 61 -10.71 -3.88 7.78
CA HIS A 61 -11.67 -3.35 8.73
C HIS A 61 -11.85 -4.35 9.87
N THR A 62 -11.59 -3.93 11.08
CA THR A 62 -11.76 -4.76 12.27
C THR A 62 -12.94 -4.29 13.11
N VAL A 63 -13.66 -5.24 13.68
CA VAL A 63 -14.73 -4.96 14.64
C VAL A 63 -14.25 -5.36 16.02
N SER A 64 -14.26 -4.41 16.97
CA SER A 64 -13.79 -4.68 18.32
C SER A 64 -14.62 -5.80 18.99
N LYS A 65 -13.93 -6.73 19.64
CA LYS A 65 -14.58 -7.80 20.41
C LYS A 65 -15.36 -7.26 21.63
N TYR A 66 -15.06 -6.05 22.06
CA TYR A 66 -15.71 -5.39 23.20
C TYR A 66 -16.93 -4.54 22.79
N SER A 67 -17.26 -4.48 21.49
CA SER A 67 -18.46 -3.78 21.03
C SER A 67 -19.71 -4.44 21.59
N ASP A 68 -20.68 -3.63 22.02
CA ASP A 68 -22.00 -4.12 22.37
C ASP A 68 -22.74 -4.71 21.14
N PRO A 69 -23.83 -5.47 21.34
CA PRO A 69 -24.53 -6.13 20.22
C PRO A 69 -25.03 -5.16 19.14
N ILE A 70 -25.44 -3.95 19.50
CA ILE A 70 -25.93 -2.93 18.56
C ILE A 70 -24.78 -2.36 17.76
N GLN A 71 -23.71 -1.96 18.44
CA GLN A 71 -22.47 -1.46 17.82
C GLN A 71 -21.87 -2.49 16.88
N LYS A 72 -21.82 -3.76 17.30
CA LYS A 72 -21.33 -4.85 16.47
C LYS A 72 -22.17 -5.04 15.21
N LYS A 73 -23.49 -4.99 15.33
CA LYS A 73 -24.41 -5.09 14.18
C LYS A 73 -24.21 -3.94 13.19
N LEU A 74 -24.07 -2.72 13.69
CA LEU A 74 -23.83 -1.53 12.86
C LEU A 74 -22.44 -1.61 12.17
N ALA A 75 -21.40 -2.00 12.92
CA ALA A 75 -20.08 -2.15 12.36
C ALA A 75 -20.01 -3.21 11.26
N LEU A 76 -20.67 -4.36 11.45
CA LEU A 76 -20.75 -5.40 10.41
C LEU A 76 -21.54 -4.93 9.18
N ALA A 77 -22.64 -4.18 9.38
CA ALA A 77 -23.39 -3.58 8.27
C ALA A 77 -22.53 -2.58 7.49
N TYR A 78 -21.76 -1.75 8.18
CA TYR A 78 -20.80 -0.82 7.56
C TYR A 78 -19.72 -1.53 6.75
N VAL A 79 -19.08 -2.55 7.34
CA VAL A 79 -18.07 -3.36 6.62
C VAL A 79 -18.68 -4.01 5.39
N ASN A 80 -19.88 -4.60 5.52
CA ASN A 80 -20.57 -5.22 4.40
C ASN A 80 -20.92 -4.22 3.27
N ALA A 81 -21.34 -3.01 3.63
CA ALA A 81 -21.60 -1.96 2.65
C ALA A 81 -20.33 -1.52 1.89
N LYS A 82 -19.17 -1.56 2.54
CA LYS A 82 -17.88 -1.28 1.89
C LYS A 82 -17.40 -2.39 0.96
N LEU A 83 -17.91 -3.60 1.10
CA LEU A 83 -17.64 -4.73 0.20
C LEU A 83 -18.61 -4.75 -1.00
N ASP A 84 -19.50 -3.78 -1.14
CA ASP A 84 -20.33 -3.63 -2.33
C ASP A 84 -19.48 -3.36 -3.57
N PRO A 85 -19.69 -4.07 -4.69
CA PRO A 85 -18.88 -3.90 -5.91
C PRO A 85 -18.84 -2.48 -6.44
N ALA A 86 -19.98 -1.74 -6.43
CA ALA A 86 -20.03 -0.36 -6.90
C ALA A 86 -19.28 0.59 -5.95
N PHE A 87 -19.33 0.33 -4.65
CA PHE A 87 -18.52 1.07 -3.69
C PHE A 87 -17.02 0.83 -3.92
N MET A 88 -16.62 -0.43 -4.11
CA MET A 88 -15.22 -0.79 -4.35
C MET A 88 -14.68 -0.19 -5.65
N GLU A 89 -15.48 -0.19 -6.72
CA GLU A 89 -15.12 0.46 -7.98
C GLU A 89 -14.90 1.96 -7.79
N LYS A 90 -15.84 2.64 -7.11
CA LYS A 90 -15.72 4.06 -6.82
C LYS A 90 -14.54 4.40 -5.92
N ALA A 91 -14.30 3.59 -4.88
CA ALA A 91 -13.15 3.75 -4.00
C ALA A 91 -11.83 3.53 -4.77
N GLY A 92 -11.78 2.53 -5.63
CA GLY A 92 -10.65 2.28 -6.53
C GLY A 92 -10.37 3.46 -7.46
N ALA A 93 -11.41 4.06 -8.05
CA ALA A 93 -11.27 5.21 -8.91
C ALA A 93 -10.82 6.48 -8.16
N THR A 94 -11.25 6.64 -6.90
CA THR A 94 -10.99 7.87 -6.13
C THR A 94 -9.66 7.84 -5.39
N PHE A 95 -9.31 6.69 -4.82
CA PHE A 95 -8.15 6.54 -3.93
C PHE A 95 -7.06 5.63 -4.50
N TYR A 96 -7.23 5.14 -5.72
CA TYR A 96 -6.33 4.18 -6.38
C TYR A 96 -6.12 2.90 -5.56
N LEU A 97 -7.16 2.50 -4.82
CA LEU A 97 -7.14 1.27 -4.03
C LEU A 97 -7.57 0.08 -4.88
N ARG A 98 -6.80 -1.00 -4.83
CA ARG A 98 -7.19 -2.26 -5.51
C ARG A 98 -8.39 -2.86 -4.79
N PRO A 99 -9.48 -3.19 -5.52
CA PRO A 99 -10.59 -3.92 -4.95
C PRO A 99 -10.17 -5.30 -4.43
N THR A 100 -10.74 -5.71 -3.31
CA THR A 100 -10.41 -6.98 -2.64
C THR A 100 -11.45 -8.08 -2.84
N ILE A 101 -12.54 -7.80 -3.58
CA ILE A 101 -13.59 -8.76 -3.88
C ILE A 101 -13.50 -9.24 -5.33
N LYS A 102 -13.82 -10.51 -5.57
CA LYS A 102 -13.64 -11.15 -6.88
C LYS A 102 -14.52 -10.58 -7.99
N ASN A 103 -15.70 -10.06 -7.65
CA ASN A 103 -16.67 -9.51 -8.58
C ASN A 103 -16.62 -7.97 -8.71
N ALA A 104 -15.59 -7.33 -8.15
CA ALA A 104 -15.40 -5.90 -8.36
C ALA A 104 -14.84 -5.61 -9.75
N ILE A 105 -15.32 -4.53 -10.33
CA ILE A 105 -14.78 -3.98 -11.57
C ILE A 105 -13.52 -3.19 -11.24
N ILE A 106 -12.45 -3.38 -12.01
CA ILE A 106 -11.27 -2.52 -11.93
C ILE A 106 -11.60 -1.23 -12.68
N PRO A 107 -11.64 -0.07 -12.00
CA PRO A 107 -11.97 1.19 -12.67
C PRO A 107 -10.86 1.59 -13.66
N GLU A 108 -11.24 2.38 -14.66
CA GLU A 108 -10.31 2.85 -15.70
C GLU A 108 -9.10 3.59 -15.11
N ALA A 109 -9.29 4.33 -14.02
CA ALA A 109 -8.21 5.00 -13.30
C ALA A 109 -7.07 4.04 -12.86
N LEU A 110 -7.39 2.78 -12.62
CA LEU A 110 -6.43 1.72 -12.28
C LEU A 110 -6.02 0.90 -13.50
N SER A 111 -6.98 0.49 -14.33
CA SER A 111 -6.69 -0.37 -15.49
C SER A 111 -5.80 0.31 -16.53
N SER A 112 -5.97 1.62 -16.75
CA SER A 112 -5.09 2.43 -17.59
C SER A 112 -3.64 2.48 -17.12
N LYS A 113 -3.38 2.17 -15.85
CA LYS A 113 -2.07 2.10 -15.21
C LYS A 113 -1.53 0.66 -15.09
N GLY A 114 -2.19 -0.29 -15.77
CA GLY A 114 -1.78 -1.70 -15.80
C GLY A 114 -2.23 -2.53 -14.60
N VAL A 115 -3.13 -2.01 -13.78
CA VAL A 115 -3.72 -2.78 -12.68
C VAL A 115 -4.76 -3.75 -13.22
N THR A 116 -4.60 -5.03 -12.95
CA THR A 116 -5.54 -6.09 -13.32
C THR A 116 -5.88 -6.99 -12.14
N ASN A 117 -6.96 -7.76 -12.25
CA ASN A 117 -7.37 -8.78 -11.28
C ASN A 117 -7.14 -10.21 -11.84
N ASP A 118 -6.34 -10.37 -12.87
CA ASP A 118 -6.03 -11.71 -13.38
C ASP A 118 -5.17 -12.50 -12.36
N ALA A 119 -5.25 -13.82 -12.45
CA ALA A 119 -4.58 -14.71 -11.52
C ALA A 119 -3.04 -14.56 -11.53
N ASN A 120 -2.46 -14.21 -12.68
CA ASN A 120 -1.01 -14.04 -12.80
C ASN A 120 -0.57 -12.75 -12.11
N ALA A 121 -1.30 -11.66 -12.31
CA ALA A 121 -1.02 -10.39 -11.62
C ALA A 121 -1.14 -10.51 -10.09
N LEU A 122 -2.05 -11.36 -9.61
CA LEU A 122 -2.19 -11.62 -8.18
C LEU A 122 -1.08 -12.54 -7.64
N ALA A 123 -0.59 -13.48 -8.46
CA ALA A 123 0.51 -14.36 -8.09
C ALA A 123 1.86 -13.62 -7.91
N ASP A 124 2.02 -12.47 -8.56
CA ASP A 124 3.20 -11.61 -8.41
C ASP A 124 3.20 -10.77 -7.12
N LEU A 125 2.09 -10.79 -6.38
CA LEU A 125 2.00 -10.06 -5.11
C LEU A 125 2.65 -10.87 -3.98
N HIS A 126 3.63 -10.29 -3.33
CA HIS A 126 4.30 -10.89 -2.19
C HIS A 126 3.64 -10.44 -0.87
N THR A 127 3.10 -11.42 -0.15
CA THR A 127 2.61 -11.18 1.22
C THR A 127 3.76 -11.41 2.18
N PRO A 128 4.13 -10.42 3.01
CA PRO A 128 5.14 -10.62 4.04
C PRO A 128 4.76 -11.75 5.01
N ASP A 129 5.75 -12.48 5.50
CA ASP A 129 5.55 -13.42 6.60
C ASP A 129 5.39 -12.64 7.92
N TRP A 130 4.13 -12.36 8.26
CA TRP A 130 3.80 -11.59 9.45
C TRP A 130 4.13 -12.33 10.75
N ASN A 131 4.12 -13.67 10.75
CA ASN A 131 4.51 -14.43 11.94
C ASN A 131 6.01 -14.28 12.18
N PHE A 132 6.82 -14.44 11.13
CA PHE A 132 8.25 -14.19 11.22
C PHE A 132 8.55 -12.76 11.69
N TYR A 133 7.84 -11.76 11.15
CA TYR A 133 8.02 -10.37 11.56
C TYR A 133 7.72 -10.18 13.04
N LEU A 134 6.57 -10.68 13.52
CA LEU A 134 6.15 -10.52 14.92
C LEU A 134 7.11 -11.24 15.90
N ASP A 135 7.63 -12.39 15.51
CA ASP A 135 8.57 -13.17 16.32
C ASP A 135 9.96 -12.52 16.40
N ASN A 136 10.30 -11.62 15.45
CA ASN A 136 11.63 -11.00 15.33
C ASN A 136 11.58 -9.46 15.29
N GLU A 137 10.47 -8.85 15.67
CA GLU A 137 10.26 -7.39 15.51
C GLU A 137 11.35 -6.57 16.20
N ASP A 138 11.71 -6.90 17.42
CA ASP A 138 12.70 -6.17 18.21
C ASP A 138 14.08 -6.24 17.52
N ASP A 139 14.52 -7.41 17.09
CA ASP A 139 15.81 -7.62 16.41
C ASP A 139 15.85 -6.89 15.05
N ILE A 140 14.74 -6.90 14.32
CA ILE A 140 14.63 -6.20 13.03
C ILE A 140 14.73 -4.68 13.26
N VAL A 141 14.01 -4.15 14.23
CA VAL A 141 14.03 -2.71 14.55
C VAL A 141 15.41 -2.28 15.03
N GLU A 142 16.06 -3.06 15.92
CA GLU A 142 17.40 -2.78 16.41
C GLU A 142 18.42 -2.77 15.26
N THR A 143 18.40 -3.81 14.41
CA THR A 143 19.28 -3.90 13.23
C THR A 143 19.08 -2.72 12.27
N CYS A 144 17.82 -2.33 12.02
CA CYS A 144 17.53 -1.16 11.19
C CYS A 144 18.10 0.12 11.81
N ASN A 145 17.92 0.32 13.11
CA ASN A 145 18.43 1.48 13.81
C ASN A 145 19.96 1.55 13.76
N GLU A 146 20.65 0.43 13.99
CA GLU A 146 22.11 0.36 13.87
C GLU A 146 22.61 0.73 12.47
N ILE A 147 21.95 0.22 11.43
CA ILE A 147 22.35 0.47 10.03
C ILE A 147 22.08 1.92 9.61
N PHE A 148 20.97 2.51 10.07
CA PHE A 148 20.49 3.79 9.55
C PHE A 148 20.72 4.98 10.48
N ALA A 149 20.95 4.77 11.77
CA ALA A 149 21.26 5.85 12.71
C ALA A 149 22.75 6.24 12.75
N SER A 150 23.62 5.45 12.12
CA SER A 150 25.07 5.70 12.07
C SER A 150 25.51 6.64 10.94
#